data_43efde139bdb8347ce9a55cc8ea0d059
#
_entry.id   43efde139bdb8347ce9a55cc8ea0d059
#
_cell.length_a   1.000
_cell.length_b   1.000
_cell.length_c   1.000
_cell.angle_alpha   90.00
_cell.angle_beta   90.00
_cell.angle_gamma   90.00
#
_symmetry.space_group_name_H-M   'P 1'
#
loop_
_entity.id
_entity.type
_entity.pdbx_description
1 polymer ?
#
loop_
_entity_poly.entity_id
_entity_poly.type
_entity_poly.pdbx_seq_one_letter_code
_entity_poly.pdbx_strand_id
1 'polypeptide(L)'
;EYVFEKYDAIIVESFGVGGIPITIREKFFALCQKYQGKMIIMATQVAHEGSDMTVYEVGHDMKASCNFLESYDMTLESVIAKTMWLLANCTDDAASREKLFYTCINHDILFTGANQR
;
A
#
# COMPACT_ATOMS: atom_id res chain seq x y z
N GLU A 1 10.68 -10.27 9.28
CA GLU A 1 9.58 -11.04 9.89
C GLU A 1 9.01 -10.38 11.15
N TYR A 2 9.82 -9.96 12.09
CA TYR A 2 9.40 -9.31 13.34
C TYR A 2 8.36 -8.19 13.14
N VAL A 3 8.54 -7.32 12.15
CA VAL A 3 7.60 -6.24 11.84
C VAL A 3 6.24 -6.79 11.43
N PHE A 4 6.22 -7.82 10.59
CA PHE A 4 4.98 -8.47 10.15
C PHE A 4 4.22 -9.15 11.29
N GLU A 5 4.93 -9.67 12.27
CA GLU A 5 4.30 -10.30 13.43
C GLU A 5 3.69 -9.27 14.39
N LYS A 6 4.40 -8.18 14.60
CA LYS A 6 4.09 -7.23 15.66
C LYS A 6 3.04 -6.17 15.28
N TYR A 7 3.02 -5.73 14.02
CA TYR A 7 2.19 -4.60 13.60
C TYR A 7 1.05 -5.04 12.68
N ASP A 8 -0.06 -4.32 12.72
CA ASP A 8 -1.25 -4.61 11.91
C ASP A 8 -1.19 -4.01 10.50
N ALA A 9 -0.38 -2.99 10.31
CA ALA A 9 -0.14 -2.37 9.02
C ALA A 9 1.34 -2.06 8.83
N ILE A 10 1.81 -2.15 7.59
CA ILE A 10 3.18 -1.83 7.21
C ILE A 10 3.12 -0.87 6.02
N ILE A 11 3.72 0.29 6.16
CA ILE A 11 3.87 1.26 5.08
C ILE A 11 5.30 1.14 4.57
N VAL A 12 5.44 0.80 3.29
CA VAL A 12 6.74 0.70 2.62
C VAL A 12 6.94 1.97 1.81
N GLU A 13 7.80 2.83 2.29
CA GLU A 13 8.18 4.06 1.59
C GLU A 13 9.40 3.80 0.73
N SER A 14 9.26 3.99 -0.57
CA SER A 14 10.33 3.74 -1.53
C SER A 14 10.81 5.03 -2.20
N PHE A 15 11.97 4.96 -2.82
CA PHE A 15 12.47 6.00 -3.71
C PHE A 15 11.90 5.76 -5.12
N GLY A 16 11.26 6.75 -5.70
CA GLY A 16 10.59 6.62 -6.99
C GLY A 16 9.15 6.13 -6.87
N VAL A 17 8.64 5.42 -7.87
CA VAL A 17 7.20 5.11 -8.00
C VAL A 17 6.73 3.85 -7.28
N GLY A 18 7.45 3.38 -6.30
CA GLY A 18 6.98 2.29 -5.42
C GLY A 18 7.72 0.95 -5.57
N GLY A 19 8.97 0.98 -6.03
CA GLY A 19 9.78 -0.24 -6.18
C GLY A 19 10.34 -0.77 -4.87
N ILE A 20 10.51 -2.09 -4.81
CA ILE A 20 11.19 -2.77 -3.71
C ILE A 20 12.55 -3.26 -4.23
N PRO A 21 13.66 -3.04 -3.48
CA PRO A 21 14.97 -3.49 -3.91
C PRO A 21 15.00 -4.99 -4.20
N ILE A 22 15.65 -5.36 -5.30
CA ILE A 22 15.74 -6.76 -5.75
C ILE A 22 16.27 -7.68 -4.65
N THR A 23 17.23 -7.20 -3.86
CA THR A 23 17.89 -7.99 -2.82
C THR A 23 16.96 -8.48 -1.72
N ILE A 24 15.85 -7.80 -1.48
CA ILE A 24 14.88 -8.17 -0.44
C ILE A 24 13.51 -8.55 -0.98
N ARG A 25 13.32 -8.42 -2.30
CA ARG A 25 12.01 -8.54 -2.95
C ARG A 25 11.33 -9.88 -2.70
N GLU A 26 12.05 -10.97 -2.96
CA GLU A 26 11.50 -12.33 -2.80
C GLU A 26 11.09 -12.60 -1.35
N LYS A 27 11.95 -12.23 -0.41
CA LYS A 27 11.68 -12.41 1.03
C LYS A 27 10.50 -11.56 1.49
N PHE A 28 10.42 -10.32 1.01
CA PHE A 28 9.31 -9.41 1.32
C PHE A 28 7.99 -9.98 0.82
N PHE A 29 7.92 -10.45 -0.42
CA PHE A 29 6.70 -11.04 -0.97
C PHE A 29 6.28 -12.33 -0.26
N ALA A 30 7.24 -13.17 0.11
CA ALA A 30 6.95 -14.37 0.90
C ALA A 30 6.31 -14.01 2.25
N LEU A 31 6.79 -12.96 2.90
CA LEU A 31 6.20 -12.46 4.16
C LEU A 31 4.80 -11.87 3.94
N CYS A 32 4.58 -11.14 2.87
CA CYS A 32 3.25 -10.61 2.52
C CYS A 32 2.24 -11.74 2.29
N GLN A 33 2.64 -12.81 1.63
CA GLN A 33 1.79 -13.98 1.43
C GLN A 33 1.50 -14.73 2.75
N LYS A 34 2.50 -14.83 3.62
CA LYS A 34 2.36 -15.48 4.92
C LYS A 34 1.42 -14.69 5.86
N TYR A 35 1.45 -13.38 5.79
CA TYR A 35 0.69 -12.48 6.67
C TYR A 35 -0.40 -11.70 5.92
N GLN A 36 -1.26 -12.40 5.20
CA GLN A 36 -2.29 -11.79 4.33
C GLN A 36 -3.31 -10.90 5.07
N GLY A 37 -3.48 -11.09 6.38
CA GLY A 37 -4.38 -10.24 7.19
C GLY A 37 -3.85 -8.85 7.51
N LYS A 38 -2.58 -8.58 7.21
CA LYS A 38 -1.96 -7.27 7.47
C LYS A 38 -2.23 -6.31 6.32
N MET A 39 -2.35 -5.02 6.65
CA MET A 39 -2.40 -3.97 5.62
C MET A 39 -0.98 -3.65 5.17
N ILE A 40 -0.70 -3.83 3.89
CA ILE A 40 0.60 -3.48 3.30
C ILE A 40 0.36 -2.35 2.30
N ILE A 41 0.91 -1.18 2.59
CA ILE A 41 0.71 0.02 1.77
C ILE A 41 2.05 0.41 1.13
N MET A 42 2.05 0.52 -0.20
CA MET A 42 3.19 1.01 -0.95
C MET A 42 3.08 2.53 -1.09
N ALA A 43 4.09 3.24 -0.64
CA ALA A 43 4.18 4.69 -0.72
C ALA A 43 5.50 5.12 -1.35
N THR A 44 5.60 6.39 -1.72
CA THR A 44 6.83 6.96 -2.28
C THR A 44 7.16 8.30 -1.66
N GLN A 45 8.45 8.63 -1.61
CA GLN A 45 8.93 9.95 -1.25
C GLN A 45 8.82 10.96 -2.39
N VAL A 46 8.56 10.49 -3.61
CA VAL A 46 8.49 11.35 -4.79
C VAL A 46 7.08 11.90 -4.96
N ALA A 47 6.86 13.10 -4.45
CA ALA A 47 5.53 13.72 -4.34
C ALA A 47 4.82 13.93 -5.70
N HIS A 48 5.56 14.13 -6.79
CA HIS A 48 4.98 14.41 -8.10
C HIS A 48 4.58 13.17 -8.90
N GLU A 49 5.23 12.03 -8.63
CA GLU A 49 5.01 10.79 -9.38
C GLU A 49 3.99 9.88 -8.68
N GLY A 50 3.89 9.97 -7.37
CA GLY A 50 3.06 9.09 -6.57
C GLY A 50 3.59 7.66 -6.52
N SER A 51 2.84 6.78 -5.86
CA SER A 51 3.16 5.35 -5.76
C SER A 51 2.26 4.56 -6.70
N ASP A 52 2.86 3.83 -7.64
CA ASP A 52 2.14 2.92 -8.52
C ASP A 52 3.06 1.76 -8.93
N MET A 53 2.85 0.59 -8.34
CA MET A 53 3.64 -0.60 -8.63
C MET A 53 3.37 -1.19 -10.02
N THR A 54 2.31 -0.79 -10.71
CA THR A 54 2.04 -1.27 -12.07
C THR A 54 3.08 -0.82 -13.09
N VAL A 55 3.87 0.19 -12.75
CA VAL A 55 4.99 0.68 -13.57
C VAL A 55 6.14 -0.33 -13.65
N TYR A 56 6.23 -1.26 -12.71
CA TYR A 56 7.30 -2.26 -12.67
C TYR A 56 6.86 -3.56 -13.35
N GLU A 57 7.76 -4.20 -14.10
CA GLU A 57 7.49 -5.44 -14.84
C GLU A 57 6.91 -6.56 -13.97
N VAL A 58 7.33 -6.61 -12.71
CA VAL A 58 6.87 -7.63 -11.75
C VAL A 58 5.71 -7.15 -10.87
N GLY A 59 5.30 -5.90 -11.03
CA GLY A 59 4.33 -5.26 -10.13
C GLY A 59 2.93 -5.87 -10.23
N HIS A 60 2.50 -6.19 -11.44
CA HIS A 60 1.15 -6.72 -11.69
C HIS A 60 0.90 -8.06 -11.00
N ASP A 61 1.77 -9.03 -11.25
CA ASP A 61 1.61 -10.38 -10.69
C ASP A 61 1.76 -10.36 -9.16
N MET A 62 2.68 -9.55 -8.66
CA MET A 62 2.95 -9.41 -7.24
C MET A 62 1.83 -8.67 -6.50
N LYS A 63 1.30 -7.61 -7.09
CA LYS A 63 0.16 -6.88 -6.55
C LYS A 63 -1.07 -7.79 -6.41
N ALA A 64 -1.34 -8.60 -7.42
CA ALA A 64 -2.46 -9.55 -7.42
C ALA A 64 -2.29 -10.64 -6.36
N SER A 65 -1.06 -11.12 -6.15
CA SER A 65 -0.79 -12.21 -5.20
C SER A 65 -0.64 -11.77 -3.75
N CYS A 66 -0.24 -10.52 -3.50
CA CYS A 66 0.06 -10.02 -2.16
C CYS A 66 -0.93 -8.99 -1.60
N ASN A 67 -1.91 -8.58 -2.40
CA ASN A 67 -2.98 -7.69 -1.96
C ASN A 67 -2.49 -6.35 -1.40
N PHE A 68 -1.50 -5.74 -2.08
CA PHE A 68 -0.97 -4.43 -1.69
C PHE A 68 -1.97 -3.31 -1.93
N LEU A 69 -1.98 -2.34 -1.02
CA LEU A 69 -2.59 -1.03 -1.25
C LEU A 69 -1.53 -0.06 -1.79
N GLU A 70 -1.96 0.81 -2.68
CA GLU A 70 -1.12 1.82 -3.31
C GLU A 70 -1.51 3.21 -2.83
N SER A 71 -0.55 3.99 -2.40
CA SER A 71 -0.86 5.35 -1.95
C SER A 71 -1.13 6.34 -3.09
N TYR A 72 -0.70 6.01 -4.30
CA TYR A 72 -0.81 6.87 -5.49
C TYR A 72 -0.33 8.31 -5.20
N ASP A 73 -1.23 9.29 -5.24
CA ASP A 73 -0.92 10.71 -5.02
C ASP A 73 -1.08 11.17 -3.56
N MET A 74 -1.34 10.26 -2.62
CA MET A 74 -1.41 10.60 -1.20
C MET A 74 -0.06 11.00 -0.66
N THR A 75 -0.05 12.00 0.23
CA THR A 75 1.14 12.30 1.03
C THR A 75 1.37 11.20 2.06
N LEU A 76 2.60 11.02 2.52
CA LEU A 76 2.92 10.03 3.55
C LEU A 76 2.12 10.28 4.84
N GLU A 77 1.94 11.53 5.23
CA GLU A 77 1.15 11.92 6.40
C GLU A 77 -0.31 11.48 6.26
N SER A 78 -0.90 11.68 5.09
CA SER A 78 -2.27 11.23 4.79
C SER A 78 -2.38 9.71 4.82
N VAL A 79 -1.40 9.00 4.29
CA VAL A 79 -1.34 7.53 4.34
C VAL A 79 -1.32 7.04 5.77
N ILE A 80 -0.46 7.59 6.61
CA ILE A 80 -0.32 7.22 8.02
C ILE A 80 -1.64 7.46 8.77
N ALA A 81 -2.18 8.66 8.66
CA ALA A 81 -3.41 9.04 9.35
C ALA A 81 -4.61 8.17 8.92
N LYS A 82 -4.77 7.95 7.63
CA LYS A 82 -5.85 7.13 7.08
C LYS A 82 -5.72 5.67 7.49
N THR A 83 -4.52 5.12 7.46
CA THR A 83 -4.24 3.74 7.89
C THR A 83 -4.59 3.54 9.35
N MET A 84 -4.18 4.44 10.23
CA MET A 84 -4.53 4.39 11.65
C MET A 84 -6.04 4.47 11.87
N TRP A 85 -6.72 5.35 11.16
CA TRP A 85 -8.17 5.49 11.23
C TRP A 85 -8.89 4.21 10.77
N LEU A 86 -8.44 3.59 9.67
CA LEU A 86 -9.01 2.34 9.15
C LEU A 86 -8.82 1.19 10.14
N LEU A 87 -7.64 1.06 10.73
CA LEU A 87 -7.36 0.02 11.73
C LEU A 87 -8.24 0.17 12.97
N ALA A 88 -8.56 1.40 13.36
CA ALA A 88 -9.39 1.68 14.53
C ALA A 88 -10.88 1.49 14.27
N ASN A 89 -11.36 1.75 13.06
CA ASN A 89 -12.79 1.87 12.76
C ASN A 89 -13.31 0.84 11.75
N CYS A 90 -12.46 0.16 11.00
CA CYS A 90 -12.85 -0.83 10.01
C CYS A 90 -12.08 -2.12 10.24
N THR A 91 -12.57 -2.92 11.19
CA THR A 91 -11.90 -4.17 11.58
C THR A 91 -12.45 -5.41 10.88
N ASP A 92 -13.57 -5.28 10.17
CA ASP A 92 -14.40 -6.42 9.79
C ASP A 92 -13.82 -7.24 8.64
N ASP A 93 -13.28 -6.61 7.59
CA ASP A 93 -12.67 -7.35 6.49
C ASP A 93 -11.69 -6.49 5.66
N ALA A 94 -10.81 -7.20 4.93
CA ALA A 94 -9.82 -6.57 4.08
C ALA A 94 -10.43 -5.81 2.89
N ALA A 95 -11.53 -6.30 2.32
CA ALA A 95 -12.19 -5.69 1.18
C ALA A 95 -12.81 -4.33 1.54
N SER A 96 -13.45 -4.24 2.72
CA SER A 96 -14.00 -2.99 3.22
C SER A 96 -12.90 -1.97 3.51
N ARG A 97 -11.78 -2.40 4.08
CA ARG A 97 -10.60 -1.53 4.33
C ARG A 97 -10.01 -1.01 3.03
N GLU A 98 -9.85 -1.86 2.04
CA GLU A 98 -9.36 -1.48 0.72
C GLU A 98 -10.28 -0.44 0.06
N LYS A 99 -11.58 -0.68 0.05
CA LYS A 99 -12.56 0.24 -0.51
C LYS A 99 -12.50 1.61 0.16
N LEU A 100 -12.44 1.65 1.49
CA LEU A 100 -12.35 2.90 2.24
C LEU A 100 -10.99 3.59 2.05
N PHE A 101 -9.92 2.82 1.93
CA PHE A 101 -8.59 3.39 1.65
C PHE A 101 -8.59 4.19 0.35
N TYR A 102 -9.23 3.68 -0.70
CA TYR A 102 -9.31 4.34 -2.01
C TYR A 102 -10.46 5.36 -2.12
N THR A 103 -11.27 5.50 -1.10
CA THR A 103 -12.31 6.53 -1.06
C THR A 103 -11.67 7.87 -0.69
N CYS A 104 -11.92 8.90 -1.50
CA CYS A 104 -11.42 10.25 -1.22
C CYS A 104 -12.09 10.82 0.04
N ILE A 105 -11.29 11.13 1.04
CA ILE A 105 -11.73 11.78 2.27
C ILE A 105 -10.93 13.07 2.42
N ASN A 106 -11.61 14.20 2.36
CA ASN A 106 -10.98 15.51 2.49
C ASN A 106 -9.82 15.72 1.49
N HIS A 107 -10.02 15.28 0.25
CA HIS A 107 -9.03 15.39 -0.83
C HIS A 107 -7.70 14.67 -0.57
N ASP A 108 -7.68 13.64 0.26
CA ASP A 108 -6.46 12.90 0.61
C ASP A 108 -5.94 12.05 -0.55
N ILE A 109 -6.81 11.56 -1.40
CA ILE A 109 -6.47 10.82 -2.61
C ILE A 109 -7.35 11.28 -3.77
N LEU A 110 -6.75 11.78 -4.84
CA LEU A 110 -7.47 12.30 -6.01
C LEU A 110 -7.33 11.38 -7.23
N PHE A 111 -6.30 10.56 -7.23
CA PHE A 111 -5.97 9.66 -8.33
C PHE A 111 -5.76 8.25 -7.81
N THR A 112 -6.42 7.29 -8.45
CA THR A 112 -6.16 5.86 -8.25
C THR A 112 -5.93 5.20 -9.60
N GLY A 113 -5.36 4.01 -9.63
CA GLY A 113 -5.17 3.28 -10.88
C GLY A 113 -6.47 3.04 -11.66
N ALA A 114 -7.61 2.99 -10.97
CA ALA A 114 -8.92 2.84 -11.59
C ALA A 114 -9.48 4.14 -12.18
N ASN A 115 -9.00 5.29 -11.74
CA ASN A 115 -9.45 6.63 -12.17
C ASN A 115 -8.56 7.22 -13.25
N GLN A 116 -7.80 6.40 -13.93
CA GLN A 116 -6.98 6.88 -15.02
C GLN A 116 -7.84 7.44 -16.14
N ARG A 117 -7.80 8.77 -16.18
CA ARG A 117 -8.09 9.61 -17.36
C ARG A 117 -8.77 8.88 -18.49
#